data_ee5d3ce531ea525254d9567269a2b3db
#
_entry.id   ee5d3ce531ea525254d9567269a2b3db
#
_cell.length_a   1.000
_cell.length_b   1.000
_cell.length_c   1.000
_cell.angle_alpha   90.00
_cell.angle_beta   90.00
_cell.angle_gamma   90.00
#
_symmetry.space_group_name_H-M   'P 1'
#
loop_
_entity.id
_entity.type
_entity.pdbx_description
1 polymer ?
#
loop_
_entity_poly.entity_id
_entity_poly.type
_entity_poly.pdbx_seq_one_letter_code
_entity_poly.pdbx_strand_id
1 'polypeptide(L)'
;MVKTKKLFKIAIVTLSVVTVSIIILAVWISRDDYVPKKLGNSVSAALNNRYGSSCSIAENDKYIFYVNRVKDSFPLVRIDKNSGEKKLLKIDIGDSYGSVLFIYKNTLIYTKSKGLGYGNSYYDIYRCDFDGENEKLIKKESPIPHMVIDDYIYIPNLDNALTRLSLINGQKRTLNKEECNNFAGVDKKGKTLYFETGALKMVKVKINKRRASLWIKSPTEAIGFGSIHGKGKKARKILGIANGSIWLRGKDVDSIYKVEETKGSYQTKSVFKKPGVNLVDNSIMEKDKIYYASPDETKLIMFDINTGEDREIYTTPNKNIKILAAIGDNILISEWKEDDKHVNYYKAIDDKSAKNYYINNSGKVLYELD
;
A
#
# COMPACT_ATOMS: atom_id res chain seq x y z
N MET A 1 57.12 41.59 -16.00
CA MET A 1 56.43 41.30 -14.71
C MET A 1 54.95 41.68 -14.68
N VAL A 2 54.47 42.75 -15.27
CA VAL A 2 53.05 43.17 -15.25
C VAL A 2 52.12 42.21 -16.05
N LYS A 3 52.55 41.71 -17.23
CA LYS A 3 51.77 40.80 -18.07
C LYS A 3 51.50 39.45 -17.39
N THR A 4 52.47 38.93 -16.66
CA THR A 4 52.33 37.63 -15.95
C THR A 4 51.32 37.70 -14.80
N LYS A 5 51.28 38.82 -14.06
CA LYS A 5 50.29 39.02 -12.98
C LYS A 5 48.85 39.14 -13.53
N LYS A 6 48.70 39.74 -14.71
CA LYS A 6 47.38 39.89 -15.36
C LYS A 6 46.86 38.52 -15.87
N LEU A 7 47.73 37.71 -16.49
CA LEU A 7 47.42 36.36 -16.92
C LEU A 7 47.05 35.42 -15.74
N PHE A 8 47.77 35.52 -14.64
CA PHE A 8 47.51 34.76 -13.45
C PHE A 8 46.16 35.14 -12.81
N LYS A 9 45.80 36.43 -12.75
CA LYS A 9 44.46 36.86 -12.28
C LYS A 9 43.33 36.34 -13.18
N ILE A 10 43.52 36.38 -14.50
CA ILE A 10 42.54 35.85 -15.45
C ILE A 10 42.36 34.34 -15.25
N ALA A 11 43.45 33.60 -15.10
CA ALA A 11 43.39 32.14 -14.87
C ALA A 11 42.64 31.79 -13.59
N ILE A 12 42.86 32.52 -12.49
CA ILE A 12 42.15 32.32 -11.22
C ILE A 12 40.65 32.60 -11.39
N VAL A 13 40.28 33.69 -12.02
CA VAL A 13 38.87 34.05 -12.24
C VAL A 13 38.19 33.00 -13.12
N THR A 14 38.85 32.59 -14.21
CA THR A 14 38.29 31.54 -15.08
C THR A 14 38.11 30.19 -14.33
N LEU A 15 39.09 29.80 -13.54
CA LEU A 15 39.00 28.57 -12.72
C LEU A 15 37.87 28.67 -11.71
N SER A 16 37.72 29.79 -11.05
CA SER A 16 36.62 30.02 -10.08
C SER A 16 35.25 29.96 -10.77
N VAL A 17 35.09 30.57 -11.92
CA VAL A 17 33.82 30.51 -12.69
C VAL A 17 33.51 29.09 -13.11
N VAL A 18 34.48 28.33 -13.62
CA VAL A 18 34.29 26.92 -14.01
C VAL A 18 33.91 26.07 -12.80
N THR A 19 34.59 26.27 -11.67
CA THR A 19 34.27 25.51 -10.43
C THR A 19 32.86 25.80 -9.94
N VAL A 20 32.45 27.08 -9.91
CA VAL A 20 31.10 27.49 -9.53
C VAL A 20 30.06 26.88 -10.49
N SER A 21 30.33 26.91 -11.79
CA SER A 21 29.45 26.34 -12.82
C SER A 21 29.29 24.82 -12.65
N ILE A 22 30.38 24.11 -12.35
CA ILE A 22 30.34 22.67 -12.06
C ILE A 22 29.52 22.38 -10.79
N ILE A 23 29.67 23.18 -9.74
CA ILE A 23 28.90 23.04 -8.50
C ILE A 23 27.41 23.28 -8.77
N ILE A 24 27.08 24.36 -9.52
CA ILE A 24 25.69 24.66 -9.89
C ILE A 24 25.10 23.51 -10.71
N LEU A 25 25.84 22.99 -11.70
CA LEU A 25 25.42 21.89 -12.54
C LEU A 25 25.23 20.61 -11.70
N ALA A 26 26.16 20.31 -10.80
CA ALA A 26 26.05 19.17 -9.88
C ALA A 26 24.86 19.30 -8.94
N VAL A 27 24.59 20.49 -8.41
CA VAL A 27 23.40 20.78 -7.61
C VAL A 27 22.13 20.64 -8.44
N TRP A 28 22.13 21.11 -9.68
CA TRP A 28 21.00 21.02 -10.60
C TRP A 28 20.71 19.56 -11.00
N ILE A 29 21.72 18.81 -11.41
CA ILE A 29 21.61 17.37 -11.72
C ILE A 29 21.19 16.58 -10.48
N SER A 30 21.61 17.01 -9.28
CA SER A 30 21.23 16.35 -8.02
C SER A 30 19.86 16.77 -7.50
N ARG A 31 19.20 17.76 -8.12
CA ARG A 31 17.81 18.12 -7.79
C ARG A 31 16.88 16.99 -8.16
N ASP A 32 16.11 16.58 -7.16
CA ASP A 32 15.03 15.62 -7.33
C ASP A 32 13.74 16.41 -7.60
N ASP A 33 13.60 16.88 -8.83
CA ASP A 33 12.41 17.61 -9.29
C ASP A 33 11.29 16.64 -9.76
N TYR A 34 11.48 15.35 -9.48
CA TYR A 34 10.49 14.35 -9.81
C TYR A 34 9.14 14.63 -9.13
N VAL A 35 8.13 14.78 -9.94
CA VAL A 35 6.72 14.88 -9.53
C VAL A 35 5.97 13.71 -10.15
N PRO A 36 5.30 12.87 -9.36
CA PRO A 36 4.51 11.77 -9.90
C PRO A 36 3.45 12.26 -10.86
N LYS A 37 3.35 11.61 -12.02
CA LYS A 37 2.36 11.94 -13.05
C LYS A 37 1.01 11.28 -12.76
N LYS A 38 1.04 10.03 -12.30
CA LYS A 38 -0.14 9.24 -11.97
C LYS A 38 0.11 8.42 -10.71
N LEU A 39 -0.78 8.53 -9.73
CA LEU A 39 -0.79 7.68 -8.53
C LEU A 39 -1.80 6.54 -8.65
N GLY A 40 -2.94 6.80 -9.26
CA GLY A 40 -3.97 5.85 -9.66
C GLY A 40 -4.03 4.54 -8.85
N ASN A 41 -4.10 3.45 -9.56
CA ASN A 41 -4.18 2.10 -8.99
C ASN A 41 -2.94 1.67 -8.20
N SER A 42 -1.79 2.36 -8.36
CA SER A 42 -0.59 2.06 -7.56
C SER A 42 -0.79 2.34 -6.07
N VAL A 43 -1.58 3.35 -5.72
CA VAL A 43 -1.92 3.64 -4.32
C VAL A 43 -2.84 2.57 -3.77
N SER A 44 -3.88 2.19 -4.51
CA SER A 44 -4.81 1.13 -4.12
C SER A 44 -4.08 -0.21 -3.97
N ALA A 45 -3.20 -0.56 -4.89
CA ALA A 45 -2.35 -1.75 -4.80
C ALA A 45 -1.46 -1.70 -3.54
N ALA A 46 -0.84 -0.56 -3.24
CA ALA A 46 -0.02 -0.38 -2.05
C ALA A 46 -0.83 -0.52 -0.75
N LEU A 47 -2.06 -0.04 -0.72
CA LEU A 47 -2.96 -0.19 0.42
C LEU A 47 -3.40 -1.65 0.62
N ASN A 48 -3.62 -2.39 -0.46
CA ASN A 48 -3.96 -3.81 -0.41
C ASN A 48 -2.77 -4.70 -0.02
N ASN A 49 -1.56 -4.28 -0.36
CA ASN A 49 -0.32 -5.01 -0.04
C ASN A 49 0.22 -4.71 1.37
N ARG A 50 -0.56 -4.14 2.27
CA ARG A 50 -0.15 -3.90 3.66
C ARG A 50 0.06 -5.21 4.41
N TYR A 51 0.95 -5.17 5.41
CA TYR A 51 1.11 -6.27 6.35
C TYR A 51 -0.26 -6.69 6.93
N GLY A 52 -0.58 -7.96 6.80
CA GLY A 52 -1.86 -8.53 7.22
C GLY A 52 -3.00 -8.37 6.21
N SER A 53 -2.75 -7.88 4.98
CA SER A 53 -3.72 -8.05 3.90
C SER A 53 -3.75 -9.51 3.44
N SER A 54 -4.95 -9.99 3.12
CA SER A 54 -5.17 -11.42 2.84
C SER A 54 -4.92 -11.79 1.38
N CYS A 55 -4.76 -10.80 0.50
CA CYS A 55 -4.61 -11.04 -0.93
C CYS A 55 -3.90 -9.89 -1.61
N SER A 56 -3.01 -10.23 -2.53
CA SER A 56 -2.37 -9.26 -3.42
C SER A 56 -3.07 -9.26 -4.77
N ILE A 57 -3.50 -8.08 -5.17
CA ILE A 57 -4.21 -7.85 -6.42
C ILE A 57 -3.71 -6.57 -7.09
N ALA A 58 -3.62 -6.57 -8.40
CA ALA A 58 -3.32 -5.40 -9.21
C ALA A 58 -4.17 -5.43 -10.49
N GLU A 59 -4.60 -4.26 -10.97
CA GLU A 59 -5.38 -4.18 -12.20
C GLU A 59 -4.99 -2.99 -13.07
N ASN A 60 -5.23 -3.13 -14.37
CA ASN A 60 -5.24 -2.05 -15.34
C ASN A 60 -6.55 -2.09 -16.14
N ASP A 61 -6.65 -1.33 -17.22
CA ASP A 61 -7.86 -1.26 -18.04
C ASP A 61 -8.20 -2.60 -18.69
N LYS A 62 -7.20 -3.46 -18.94
CA LYS A 62 -7.36 -4.72 -19.67
C LYS A 62 -7.37 -5.95 -18.79
N TYR A 63 -6.55 -5.98 -17.73
CA TYR A 63 -6.29 -7.17 -16.93
C TYR A 63 -6.48 -6.95 -15.45
N ILE A 64 -6.88 -8.02 -14.75
CA ILE A 64 -6.76 -8.18 -13.30
C ILE A 64 -5.71 -9.27 -13.05
N PHE A 65 -4.81 -9.01 -12.11
CA PHE A 65 -3.82 -9.97 -11.64
C PHE A 65 -4.02 -10.18 -10.15
N TYR A 66 -4.01 -11.42 -9.72
CA TYR A 66 -4.11 -11.74 -8.30
C TYR A 66 -3.31 -12.99 -7.98
N VAL A 67 -2.96 -13.12 -6.70
CA VAL A 67 -2.32 -14.31 -6.17
C VAL A 67 -3.42 -15.25 -5.71
N ASN A 68 -3.52 -16.40 -6.36
CA ASN A 68 -4.43 -17.46 -5.93
C ASN A 68 -3.74 -18.32 -4.88
N ARG A 69 -4.42 -18.65 -3.79
CA ARG A 69 -3.91 -19.56 -2.78
C ARG A 69 -4.51 -20.94 -3.03
N VAL A 70 -3.65 -21.89 -3.41
CA VAL A 70 -4.04 -23.28 -3.65
C VAL A 70 -3.20 -24.18 -2.74
N LYS A 71 -3.71 -24.53 -1.56
CA LYS A 71 -2.96 -25.28 -0.53
C LYS A 71 -1.62 -24.59 -0.21
N ASP A 72 -0.52 -25.24 -0.54
CA ASP A 72 0.85 -24.78 -0.27
C ASP A 72 1.47 -24.03 -1.46
N SER A 73 0.69 -23.71 -2.48
CA SER A 73 1.12 -23.01 -3.69
C SER A 73 0.39 -21.68 -3.82
N PHE A 74 1.10 -20.67 -4.34
CA PHE A 74 0.60 -19.30 -4.53
C PHE A 74 0.78 -18.86 -5.99
N PRO A 75 0.08 -19.51 -6.92
CA PRO A 75 0.18 -19.18 -8.33
C PRO A 75 -0.39 -17.80 -8.64
N LEU A 76 0.23 -17.14 -9.61
CA LEU A 76 -0.25 -15.88 -10.14
C LEU A 76 -1.27 -16.12 -11.25
N VAL A 77 -2.44 -15.48 -11.17
CA VAL A 77 -3.52 -15.59 -12.14
C VAL A 77 -3.76 -14.25 -12.81
N ARG A 78 -4.01 -14.27 -14.12
CA ARG A 78 -4.47 -13.13 -14.92
C ARG A 78 -5.88 -13.37 -15.42
N ILE A 79 -6.73 -12.34 -15.32
CA ILE A 79 -8.05 -12.31 -15.97
C ILE A 79 -8.05 -11.23 -17.04
N ASP A 80 -8.46 -11.54 -18.24
CA ASP A 80 -8.77 -10.55 -19.26
C ASP A 80 -10.18 -9.97 -19.00
N LYS A 81 -10.26 -8.66 -18.82
CA LYS A 81 -11.52 -7.99 -18.44
C LYS A 81 -12.56 -8.00 -19.56
N ASN A 82 -12.14 -8.14 -20.80
CA ASN A 82 -13.05 -8.12 -21.96
C ASN A 82 -13.67 -9.50 -22.20
N SER A 83 -12.84 -10.55 -22.15
CA SER A 83 -13.31 -11.92 -22.42
C SER A 83 -13.73 -12.68 -21.17
N GLY A 84 -13.27 -12.25 -19.98
CA GLY A 84 -13.40 -13.01 -18.75
C GLY A 84 -12.45 -14.22 -18.66
N GLU A 85 -11.57 -14.41 -19.64
CA GLU A 85 -10.65 -15.52 -19.71
C GLU A 85 -9.64 -15.47 -18.54
N LYS A 86 -9.53 -16.58 -17.84
CA LYS A 86 -8.55 -16.76 -16.77
C LYS A 86 -7.34 -17.52 -17.32
N LYS A 87 -6.15 -16.99 -17.04
CA LYS A 87 -4.88 -17.63 -17.38
C LYS A 87 -4.04 -17.79 -16.12
N LEU A 88 -3.70 -19.02 -15.78
CA LEU A 88 -2.68 -19.32 -14.78
C LEU A 88 -1.30 -19.00 -15.38
N LEU A 89 -0.59 -18.09 -14.73
CA LEU A 89 0.79 -17.78 -15.11
C LEU A 89 1.73 -18.83 -14.52
N LYS A 90 2.82 -19.14 -15.20
CA LYS A 90 3.84 -20.10 -14.72
C LYS A 90 4.74 -19.50 -13.64
N ILE A 91 4.13 -18.84 -12.68
CA ILE A 91 4.80 -18.12 -11.60
C ILE A 91 4.16 -18.53 -10.29
N ASP A 92 4.96 -19.13 -9.40
CA ASP A 92 4.62 -19.34 -8.01
C ASP A 92 5.44 -18.38 -7.16
N ILE A 93 4.78 -17.63 -6.30
CA ILE A 93 5.43 -16.62 -5.45
C ILE A 93 5.86 -17.15 -4.08
N GLY A 94 5.54 -18.41 -3.78
CA GLY A 94 6.06 -19.18 -2.66
C GLY A 94 5.49 -18.87 -1.28
N ASP A 95 4.83 -17.73 -1.07
CA ASP A 95 4.24 -17.35 0.21
C ASP A 95 3.24 -16.19 0.05
N SER A 96 2.11 -16.27 0.75
CA SER A 96 1.10 -15.20 0.73
C SER A 96 1.41 -14.01 1.63
N TYR A 97 2.20 -14.20 2.69
CA TYR A 97 2.40 -13.17 3.72
C TYR A 97 3.19 -11.95 3.26
N GLY A 98 4.02 -12.11 2.26
CA GLY A 98 4.85 -11.04 1.73
C GLY A 98 4.68 -10.83 0.23
N SER A 99 3.66 -11.42 -0.36
CA SER A 99 3.39 -11.23 -1.77
C SER A 99 2.84 -9.83 -2.03
N VAL A 100 3.45 -9.14 -2.97
CA VAL A 100 2.95 -7.88 -3.49
C VAL A 100 2.90 -7.92 -4.99
N LEU A 101 1.90 -7.27 -5.56
CA LEU A 101 1.70 -7.13 -7.00
C LEU A 101 1.59 -5.66 -7.37
N PHE A 102 2.35 -5.25 -8.37
CA PHE A 102 2.24 -3.92 -8.96
C PHE A 102 2.27 -4.02 -10.48
N ILE A 103 1.58 -3.11 -11.13
CA ILE A 103 1.68 -2.92 -12.58
C ILE A 103 2.64 -1.77 -12.87
N TYR A 104 3.58 -2.05 -13.74
CA TYR A 104 4.52 -1.07 -14.26
C TYR A 104 4.57 -1.15 -15.78
N LYS A 105 4.01 -0.13 -16.46
CA LYS A 105 3.84 -0.12 -17.91
C LYS A 105 3.11 -1.39 -18.39
N ASN A 106 3.74 -2.20 -19.23
CA ASN A 106 3.20 -3.47 -19.74
C ASN A 106 3.77 -4.69 -19.01
N THR A 107 4.20 -4.52 -17.76
CA THR A 107 4.80 -5.60 -16.96
C THR A 107 4.21 -5.65 -15.57
N LEU A 108 4.31 -6.82 -14.95
CA LEU A 108 4.07 -7.03 -13.53
C LEU A 108 5.38 -6.93 -12.74
N ILE A 109 5.30 -6.33 -11.57
CA ILE A 109 6.32 -6.41 -10.54
C ILE A 109 5.73 -7.19 -9.37
N TYR A 110 6.46 -8.16 -8.86
CA TYR A 110 6.02 -9.00 -7.76
C TYR A 110 7.19 -9.49 -6.91
N THR A 111 6.87 -9.98 -5.74
CA THR A 111 7.86 -10.57 -4.83
C THR A 111 7.75 -12.08 -4.82
N LYS A 112 8.90 -12.77 -4.70
CA LYS A 112 8.98 -14.19 -4.36
C LYS A 112 9.60 -14.36 -2.99
N SER A 113 8.98 -15.17 -2.15
CA SER A 113 9.55 -15.56 -0.86
C SER A 113 10.76 -16.48 -1.08
N LYS A 114 11.78 -16.33 -0.26
CA LYS A 114 12.97 -17.22 -0.26
C LYS A 114 12.91 -18.33 0.79
N GLY A 115 11.77 -18.54 1.40
CA GLY A 115 11.63 -19.61 2.37
C GLY A 115 11.46 -19.15 3.82
N LEU A 116 11.03 -20.08 4.57
CA LEU A 116 10.40 -20.03 5.85
C LEU A 116 11.25 -19.42 6.94
N GLY A 117 10.79 -18.32 7.50
CA GLY A 117 11.28 -17.78 8.75
C GLY A 117 10.33 -16.71 9.27
N TYR A 118 9.57 -17.04 10.29
CA TYR A 118 8.87 -16.05 11.08
C TYR A 118 9.89 -15.02 11.59
N GLY A 119 9.84 -13.78 11.08
CA GLY A 119 10.55 -12.67 11.69
C GLY A 119 11.45 -11.81 10.81
N ASN A 120 12.07 -12.35 9.75
CA ASN A 120 12.93 -11.56 8.84
C ASN A 120 12.79 -12.08 7.42
N SER A 121 11.61 -11.93 6.84
CA SER A 121 11.36 -12.38 5.48
C SER A 121 11.94 -11.40 4.49
N TYR A 122 12.99 -11.82 3.79
CA TYR A 122 13.50 -11.15 2.62
C TYR A 122 12.89 -11.76 1.38
N TYR A 123 12.57 -10.90 0.44
CA TYR A 123 11.94 -11.27 -0.82
C TYR A 123 12.82 -10.88 -1.98
N ASP A 124 12.82 -11.70 -3.01
CA ASP A 124 13.36 -11.28 -4.29
C ASP A 124 12.27 -10.57 -5.08
N ILE A 125 12.60 -9.41 -5.63
CA ILE A 125 11.68 -8.61 -6.44
C ILE A 125 11.93 -8.91 -7.89
N TYR A 126 10.89 -9.36 -8.60
CA TYR A 126 10.93 -9.71 -10.01
C TYR A 126 10.02 -8.81 -10.85
N ARG A 127 10.27 -8.83 -12.14
CA ARG A 127 9.40 -8.27 -13.17
C ARG A 127 9.20 -9.30 -14.26
N CYS A 128 7.99 -9.42 -14.80
CA CYS A 128 7.69 -10.21 -15.99
C CYS A 128 6.69 -9.49 -16.90
N ASP A 129 6.48 -10.01 -18.11
CA ASP A 129 5.40 -9.59 -18.97
C ASP A 129 4.03 -10.06 -18.42
N PHE A 130 2.95 -9.52 -18.96
CA PHE A 130 1.59 -9.87 -18.53
C PHE A 130 1.19 -11.33 -18.80
N ASP A 131 1.98 -12.04 -19.58
CA ASP A 131 1.82 -13.48 -19.84
C ASP A 131 2.62 -14.38 -18.90
N GLY A 132 3.41 -13.77 -18.00
CA GLY A 132 4.29 -14.47 -17.08
C GLY A 132 5.65 -14.86 -17.68
N GLU A 133 5.92 -14.40 -18.90
CA GLU A 133 7.19 -14.65 -19.59
C GLU A 133 8.21 -13.52 -19.32
N ASN A 134 9.46 -13.71 -19.77
CA ASN A 134 10.54 -12.72 -19.65
C ASN A 134 10.81 -12.28 -18.21
N GLU A 135 10.75 -13.23 -17.27
CA GLU A 135 11.01 -12.97 -15.88
C GLU A 135 12.41 -12.39 -15.66
N LYS A 136 12.50 -11.26 -14.98
CA LYS A 136 13.77 -10.60 -14.67
C LYS A 136 13.82 -10.18 -13.21
N LEU A 137 14.92 -10.56 -12.55
CA LEU A 137 15.21 -10.11 -11.19
C LEU A 137 15.53 -8.60 -11.17
N ILE A 138 14.82 -7.85 -10.34
CA ILE A 138 15.08 -6.43 -10.09
C ILE A 138 16.00 -6.26 -8.88
N LYS A 139 15.71 -6.98 -7.79
CA LYS A 139 16.47 -6.85 -6.54
C LYS A 139 16.40 -8.14 -5.74
N LYS A 140 17.55 -8.60 -5.25
CA LYS A 140 17.66 -9.70 -4.28
C LYS A 140 17.48 -9.20 -2.86
N GLU A 141 16.97 -10.08 -2.01
CA GLU A 141 16.97 -9.93 -0.55
C GLU A 141 16.48 -8.54 -0.11
N SER A 142 15.26 -8.24 -0.44
CA SER A 142 14.63 -6.95 -0.18
C SER A 142 13.53 -7.11 0.87
N PRO A 143 13.36 -6.13 1.76
CA PRO A 143 12.09 -5.98 2.43
C PRO A 143 10.94 -5.82 1.43
N ILE A 144 9.72 -6.06 1.87
CA ILE A 144 8.52 -5.94 1.03
C ILE A 144 8.41 -4.51 0.48
N PRO A 145 8.30 -4.33 -0.85
CA PRO A 145 8.08 -3.02 -1.43
C PRO A 145 6.74 -2.43 -1.02
N HIS A 146 6.69 -1.14 -0.77
CA HIS A 146 5.45 -0.47 -0.46
C HIS A 146 4.61 -0.17 -1.70
N MET A 147 5.25 0.31 -2.79
CA MET A 147 4.54 0.73 -3.99
C MET A 147 5.46 0.93 -5.18
N VAL A 148 4.85 1.02 -6.34
CA VAL A 148 5.47 1.48 -7.58
C VAL A 148 4.75 2.74 -8.04
N ILE A 149 5.49 3.81 -8.28
CA ILE A 149 4.96 5.08 -8.81
C ILE A 149 5.85 5.51 -9.97
N ASP A 150 5.26 5.70 -11.14
CA ASP A 150 5.98 5.97 -12.40
C ASP A 150 7.13 4.98 -12.61
N ASP A 151 8.35 5.46 -12.76
CA ASP A 151 9.53 4.62 -13.02
C ASP A 151 10.29 4.22 -11.74
N TYR A 152 9.65 4.28 -10.58
CA TYR A 152 10.30 4.01 -9.30
C TYR A 152 9.52 3.01 -8.44
N ILE A 153 10.27 2.12 -7.81
CA ILE A 153 9.76 1.26 -6.73
C ILE A 153 10.25 1.82 -5.38
N TYR A 154 9.34 1.93 -4.43
CA TYR A 154 9.59 2.43 -3.08
C TYR A 154 9.68 1.27 -2.11
N ILE A 155 10.84 1.13 -1.49
CA ILE A 155 11.20 -0.03 -0.66
C ILE A 155 11.69 0.49 0.69
N PRO A 156 11.28 -0.06 1.83
CA PRO A 156 11.98 0.19 3.08
C PRO A 156 13.41 -0.38 2.97
N ASN A 157 14.38 0.27 3.61
CA ASN A 157 15.71 -0.32 3.79
C ASN A 157 15.74 -1.15 5.09
N LEU A 158 16.90 -1.64 5.47
CA LEU A 158 17.08 -2.43 6.70
C LEU A 158 16.73 -1.65 7.97
N ASP A 159 16.89 -0.33 7.95
CA ASP A 159 16.53 0.57 9.04
C ASP A 159 15.07 1.07 8.87
N ASN A 160 14.29 0.44 8.02
CA ASN A 160 12.93 0.83 7.62
C ASN A 160 12.80 2.24 7.03
N ALA A 161 13.89 2.92 6.72
CA ALA A 161 13.85 4.19 6.01
C ALA A 161 13.47 3.97 4.54
N LEU A 162 12.67 4.89 3.97
CA LEU A 162 12.17 4.76 2.62
C LEU A 162 13.27 4.98 1.58
N THR A 163 13.44 4.03 0.72
CA THR A 163 14.35 4.07 -0.42
C THR A 163 13.58 4.02 -1.72
N ARG A 164 13.98 4.84 -2.67
CA ARG A 164 13.49 4.82 -4.05
C ARG A 164 14.52 4.15 -4.96
N LEU A 165 14.09 3.13 -5.71
CA LEU A 165 14.90 2.43 -6.71
C LEU A 165 14.33 2.70 -8.10
N SER A 166 15.14 3.17 -9.02
CA SER A 166 14.75 3.38 -10.42
C SER A 166 14.60 2.04 -11.14
N LEU A 167 13.45 1.84 -11.77
CA LEU A 167 13.16 0.67 -12.62
C LEU A 167 13.79 0.76 -14.01
N ILE A 168 14.35 1.92 -14.36
CA ILE A 168 15.01 2.16 -15.65
C ILE A 168 16.50 1.80 -15.55
N ASN A 169 17.19 2.35 -14.56
CA ASN A 169 18.67 2.28 -14.48
C ASN A 169 19.19 1.69 -13.16
N GLY A 170 18.32 1.26 -12.26
CA GLY A 170 18.71 0.65 -10.99
C GLY A 170 19.29 1.63 -9.95
N GLN A 171 19.30 2.94 -10.23
CA GLN A 171 19.79 3.91 -9.26
C GLN A 171 18.93 3.92 -8.01
N LYS A 172 19.60 3.93 -6.86
CA LYS A 172 18.99 3.86 -5.54
C LYS A 172 19.17 5.17 -4.78
N ARG A 173 18.13 5.60 -4.07
CA ARG A 173 18.19 6.80 -3.24
C ARG A 173 17.35 6.64 -1.98
N THR A 174 17.95 6.85 -0.83
CA THR A 174 17.23 6.95 0.44
C THR A 174 16.59 8.33 0.56
N LEU A 175 15.29 8.36 0.81
CA LEU A 175 14.49 9.59 0.84
C LEU A 175 14.40 10.22 2.22
N ASN A 176 14.54 9.41 3.27
CA ASN A 176 14.41 9.85 4.66
C ASN A 176 15.32 9.02 5.58
N LYS A 177 15.33 9.40 6.87
CA LYS A 177 16.00 8.64 7.94
C LYS A 177 15.00 8.03 8.92
N GLU A 178 13.72 8.36 8.79
CA GLU A 178 12.67 7.87 9.68
C GLU A 178 12.13 6.53 9.18
N GLU A 179 11.67 5.71 10.10
CA GLU A 179 11.02 4.45 9.76
C GLU A 179 9.74 4.67 8.96
N CYS A 180 9.53 3.85 7.94
CA CYS A 180 8.36 3.82 7.08
C CYS A 180 7.85 2.38 6.98
N ASN A 181 7.21 1.87 8.03
CA ASN A 181 6.86 0.45 8.13
C ASN A 181 5.63 0.11 7.31
N ASN A 182 4.55 0.90 7.47
CA ASN A 182 3.30 0.65 6.78
C ASN A 182 2.88 1.89 5.99
N PHE A 183 2.58 1.70 4.71
CA PHE A 183 1.99 2.77 3.91
C PHE A 183 0.57 3.07 4.39
N ALA A 184 0.27 4.32 4.67
CA ALA A 184 -1.01 4.75 5.21
C ALA A 184 -1.88 5.52 4.20
N GLY A 185 -1.27 6.11 3.19
CA GLY A 185 -2.00 6.87 2.17
C GLY A 185 -1.19 7.98 1.54
N VAL A 186 -1.86 8.82 0.78
CA VAL A 186 -1.29 9.93 0.02
C VAL A 186 -2.16 11.18 0.16
N ASP A 187 -1.55 12.37 0.04
CA ASP A 187 -2.30 13.63 0.05
C ASP A 187 -3.13 13.81 -1.24
N LYS A 188 -4.10 14.75 -1.20
CA LYS A 188 -4.97 15.05 -2.35
C LYS A 188 -4.21 15.42 -3.63
N LYS A 189 -2.99 15.95 -3.51
CA LYS A 189 -2.14 16.35 -4.64
C LYS A 189 -1.23 15.23 -5.14
N GLY A 190 -1.23 14.07 -4.48
CA GLY A 190 -0.36 12.96 -4.82
C GLY A 190 1.14 13.21 -4.64
N LYS A 191 1.51 14.18 -3.83
CA LYS A 191 2.90 14.62 -3.65
C LYS A 191 3.52 14.22 -2.32
N THR A 192 2.71 13.77 -1.37
CA THR A 192 3.15 13.39 -0.04
C THR A 192 2.63 12.00 0.29
N LEU A 193 3.53 11.10 0.59
CA LEU A 193 3.25 9.76 1.08
C LEU A 193 3.24 9.77 2.61
N TYR A 194 2.33 9.03 3.20
CA TYR A 194 2.19 8.88 4.64
C TYR A 194 2.48 7.44 5.02
N PHE A 195 3.30 7.27 6.05
CA PHE A 195 3.69 5.98 6.58
C PHE A 195 3.49 5.94 8.10
N GLU A 196 3.12 4.79 8.59
CA GLU A 196 3.14 4.46 10.00
C GLU A 196 4.50 3.85 10.36
N THR A 197 5.08 4.27 11.49
CA THR A 197 6.29 3.66 12.05
C THR A 197 5.94 2.52 12.99
N GLY A 198 6.92 1.69 13.36
CA GLY A 198 6.75 0.65 14.37
C GLY A 198 6.32 1.16 15.75
N ALA A 199 6.59 2.44 16.05
CA ALA A 199 6.13 3.11 17.26
C ALA A 199 4.78 3.82 17.08
N LEU A 200 3.99 3.46 16.08
CA LEU A 200 2.69 4.05 15.75
C LEU A 200 2.74 5.57 15.51
N LYS A 201 3.87 6.07 15.03
CA LYS A 201 4.02 7.47 14.61
C LYS A 201 3.72 7.58 13.12
N MET A 202 3.31 8.77 12.70
CA MET A 202 3.12 9.07 11.29
C MET A 202 4.29 9.85 10.73
N VAL A 203 4.82 9.36 9.63
CA VAL A 203 5.85 10.04 8.84
C VAL A 203 5.28 10.44 7.49
N LYS A 204 5.52 11.67 7.09
CA LYS A 204 5.22 12.12 5.72
C LYS A 204 6.50 12.27 4.92
N VAL A 205 6.50 11.67 3.74
CA VAL A 205 7.59 11.74 2.78
C VAL A 205 7.12 12.49 1.55
N LYS A 206 7.69 13.65 1.29
CA LYS A 206 7.43 14.34 0.03
C LYS A 206 8.18 13.65 -1.09
N ILE A 207 7.47 13.20 -2.12
CA ILE A 207 8.02 12.41 -3.22
C ILE A 207 9.09 13.17 -3.99
N ASN A 208 8.93 14.48 -4.10
CA ASN A 208 9.84 15.39 -4.81
C ASN A 208 10.94 15.99 -3.93
N LYS A 209 11.06 15.60 -2.66
CA LYS A 209 12.06 16.13 -1.73
C LYS A 209 12.93 15.02 -1.15
N ARG A 210 14.12 15.40 -0.71
CA ARG A 210 15.14 14.49 -0.19
C ARG A 210 14.92 14.07 1.25
N ARG A 211 14.10 14.82 2.00
CA ARG A 211 13.95 14.61 3.44
C ARG A 211 12.51 14.34 3.81
N ALA A 212 12.29 13.30 4.57
CA ALA A 212 11.06 13.12 5.30
C ALA A 212 10.94 14.20 6.38
N SER A 213 9.74 14.64 6.63
CA SER A 213 9.42 15.42 7.83
C SER A 213 8.51 14.60 8.73
N LEU A 214 8.88 14.50 9.99
CA LEU A 214 7.98 13.94 10.99
C LEU A 214 6.74 14.82 11.06
N TRP A 215 5.60 14.24 10.76
CA TRP A 215 4.35 14.99 10.72
C TRP A 215 3.71 15.10 12.10
N ILE A 216 3.74 14.01 12.84
CA ILE A 216 3.24 13.93 14.22
C ILE A 216 4.33 13.24 15.05
N LYS A 217 4.75 13.89 16.14
CA LYS A 217 5.75 13.29 17.02
C LYS A 217 5.25 11.98 17.63
N SER A 218 3.98 11.91 17.96
CA SER A 218 3.32 10.71 18.42
C SER A 218 1.82 10.87 18.26
N PRO A 219 1.20 10.34 17.18
CA PRO A 219 -0.26 10.33 17.08
C PRO A 219 -0.87 9.56 18.26
N THR A 220 -0.14 8.61 18.81
CA THR A 220 -0.56 7.82 19.95
C THR A 220 -0.66 8.64 21.23
N GLU A 221 0.25 9.58 21.47
CA GLU A 221 0.19 10.50 22.60
C GLU A 221 -0.89 11.57 22.39
N ALA A 222 -0.92 12.17 21.20
CA ALA A 222 -1.88 13.24 20.88
C ALA A 222 -3.33 12.76 20.84
N ILE A 223 -3.56 11.50 20.45
CA ILE A 223 -4.91 10.92 20.28
C ILE A 223 -5.20 9.77 21.25
N GLY A 224 -4.35 9.57 22.24
CA GLY A 224 -4.52 8.56 23.28
C GLY A 224 -4.31 7.13 22.79
N PHE A 225 -3.50 6.92 21.77
CA PHE A 225 -2.96 5.61 21.43
C PHE A 225 -2.03 5.17 22.56
N GLY A 226 -2.47 4.33 23.44
CA GLY A 226 -1.59 3.65 24.37
C GLY A 226 -0.80 2.57 23.66
N SER A 227 0.40 2.28 24.18
CA SER A 227 1.17 1.12 23.76
C SER A 227 0.30 -0.15 23.81
N ILE A 228 0.66 -1.15 23.04
CA ILE A 228 0.00 -2.48 22.99
C ILE A 228 -0.24 -3.07 24.40
N HIS A 229 0.50 -2.61 25.40
CA HIS A 229 0.40 -3.05 26.80
C HIS A 229 -0.12 -1.97 27.77
N GLY A 230 -0.41 -0.75 27.33
CA GLY A 230 -0.89 0.34 28.18
C GLY A 230 -2.40 0.43 28.26
N LYS A 231 -2.93 0.90 29.37
CA LYS A 231 -4.34 1.25 29.64
C LYS A 231 -4.88 2.37 28.72
N GLY A 232 -4.37 2.52 27.55
CA GLY A 232 -4.68 3.62 26.66
C GLY A 232 -5.71 3.23 25.59
N LYS A 233 -6.30 3.98 25.26
CA LYS A 233 -7.56 4.65 24.98
C LYS A 233 -7.77 4.78 23.49
N LYS A 234 -8.79 4.20 22.95
CA LYS A 234 -9.65 4.55 21.82
C LYS A 234 -9.25 4.22 20.39
N ALA A 235 -8.01 4.23 19.92
CA ALA A 235 -7.72 3.83 18.54
C ALA A 235 -6.45 3.02 18.42
N ARG A 236 -6.41 2.02 17.54
CA ARG A 236 -5.31 1.04 17.48
C ARG A 236 -4.60 0.95 16.15
N LYS A 237 -5.22 1.31 15.05
CA LYS A 237 -4.64 1.11 13.72
C LYS A 237 -5.11 2.18 12.75
N ILE A 238 -4.19 2.65 11.91
CA ILE A 238 -4.53 3.56 10.83
C ILE A 238 -5.26 2.77 9.75
N LEU A 239 -6.45 3.24 9.39
CA LEU A 239 -7.24 2.68 8.31
C LEU A 239 -6.80 3.27 6.97
N GLY A 240 -6.58 4.58 6.94
CA GLY A 240 -6.14 5.28 5.75
C GLY A 240 -6.12 6.79 5.92
N ILE A 241 -5.91 7.48 4.79
CA ILE A 241 -5.97 8.94 4.68
C ILE A 241 -6.96 9.30 3.59
N ALA A 242 -7.98 10.06 3.94
CA ALA A 242 -8.91 10.64 2.99
C ALA A 242 -9.28 12.07 3.39
N ASN A 243 -9.53 12.91 2.39
CA ASN A 243 -9.92 14.31 2.58
C ASN A 243 -9.02 15.10 3.54
N GLY A 244 -7.70 14.80 3.56
CA GLY A 244 -6.71 15.46 4.40
C GLY A 244 -6.77 15.05 5.88
N SER A 245 -7.56 14.06 6.23
CA SER A 245 -7.69 13.53 7.59
C SER A 245 -7.19 12.09 7.66
N ILE A 246 -6.69 11.72 8.84
CA ILE A 246 -6.32 10.33 9.15
C ILE A 246 -7.59 9.63 9.66
N TRP A 247 -7.81 8.43 9.18
CA TRP A 247 -8.88 7.55 9.61
C TRP A 247 -8.32 6.40 10.40
N LEU A 248 -8.86 6.13 11.59
CA LEU A 248 -8.37 5.17 12.55
C LEU A 248 -9.44 4.16 12.91
N ARG A 249 -9.07 2.91 13.03
CA ARG A 249 -9.89 1.90 13.72
C ARG A 249 -9.82 2.13 15.22
N GLY A 250 -10.95 2.02 15.90
CA GLY A 250 -11.02 2.17 17.35
C GLY A 250 -10.39 1.01 18.11
N LYS A 251 -10.28 1.19 19.41
CA LYS A 251 -9.98 0.10 20.35
C LYS A 251 -11.15 -0.89 20.40
N ASP A 252 -12.35 -0.35 20.40
CA ASP A 252 -13.55 -1.14 20.24
C ASP A 252 -13.63 -1.54 18.76
N VAL A 253 -13.82 -2.80 18.52
CA VAL A 253 -13.79 -3.39 17.16
C VAL A 253 -14.82 -2.78 16.21
N ASP A 254 -15.80 -2.08 16.76
CA ASP A 254 -16.96 -1.52 16.08
C ASP A 254 -16.87 0.01 15.80
N SER A 255 -15.69 0.62 16.01
CA SER A 255 -15.59 2.09 15.96
C SER A 255 -14.50 2.59 15.02
N ILE A 256 -14.81 3.64 14.25
CA ILE A 256 -13.88 4.40 13.41
C ILE A 256 -13.82 5.85 13.87
N TYR A 257 -12.62 6.39 13.92
CA TYR A 257 -12.32 7.76 14.31
C TYR A 257 -11.67 8.52 13.18
N LYS A 258 -12.02 9.79 13.05
CA LYS A 258 -11.33 10.75 12.21
C LYS A 258 -10.40 11.60 13.07
N VAL A 259 -9.19 11.83 12.63
CA VAL A 259 -8.24 12.76 13.24
C VAL A 259 -8.21 14.04 12.41
N GLU A 260 -8.42 15.17 13.07
CA GLU A 260 -8.32 16.49 12.47
C GLU A 260 -7.19 17.28 13.12
N GLU A 261 -6.40 17.95 12.30
CA GLU A 261 -5.38 18.88 12.76
C GLU A 261 -6.02 20.27 12.91
N THR A 262 -5.96 20.82 14.12
CA THR A 262 -6.46 22.16 14.42
C THR A 262 -5.38 22.95 15.14
N LYS A 263 -4.79 23.95 14.46
CA LYS A 263 -3.76 24.86 15.02
C LYS A 263 -2.60 24.15 15.74
N GLY A 264 -2.09 23.06 15.14
CA GLY A 264 -0.96 22.28 15.70
C GLY A 264 -1.34 21.31 16.82
N SER A 265 -2.63 21.14 17.11
CA SER A 265 -3.17 20.08 17.95
C SER A 265 -3.98 19.09 17.11
N TYR A 266 -4.11 17.87 17.60
CA TYR A 266 -4.87 16.82 16.95
C TYR A 266 -6.06 16.44 17.81
N GLN A 267 -7.24 16.42 17.19
CA GLN A 267 -8.47 15.99 17.84
C GLN A 267 -9.02 14.75 17.14
N THR A 268 -9.48 13.78 17.92
CA THR A 268 -10.20 12.63 17.40
C THR A 268 -11.69 12.85 17.54
N LYS A 269 -12.39 12.67 16.44
CA LYS A 269 -13.85 12.63 16.41
C LYS A 269 -14.29 11.22 16.08
N SER A 270 -15.14 10.63 16.92
CA SER A 270 -15.82 9.39 16.53
C SER A 270 -16.78 9.73 15.38
N VAL A 271 -16.58 9.09 14.25
CA VAL A 271 -17.40 9.33 13.06
C VAL A 271 -18.40 8.21 12.88
N PHE A 272 -18.02 7.01 13.36
CA PHE A 272 -18.72 5.82 13.02
C PHE A 272 -18.64 4.85 14.19
N LYS A 273 -19.79 4.39 14.65
CA LYS A 273 -19.90 3.30 15.61
C LYS A 273 -21.06 2.40 15.20
N LYS A 274 -20.75 1.14 14.93
CA LYS A 274 -21.74 0.11 14.53
C LYS A 274 -21.61 -1.09 15.45
N PRO A 275 -22.45 -1.18 16.48
CA PRO A 275 -22.39 -2.29 17.44
C PRO A 275 -22.43 -3.65 16.75
N GLY A 276 -21.53 -4.55 17.15
CA GLY A 276 -21.41 -5.89 16.61
C GLY A 276 -20.60 -6.04 15.33
N VAL A 277 -20.19 -4.95 14.67
CA VAL A 277 -19.35 -5.00 13.47
C VAL A 277 -17.87 -5.21 13.84
N ASN A 278 -17.20 -6.16 13.24
CA ASN A 278 -15.76 -6.34 13.39
C ASN A 278 -14.99 -5.54 12.34
N LEU A 279 -14.80 -4.25 12.60
CA LEU A 279 -14.04 -3.37 11.71
C LEU A 279 -12.53 -3.64 11.72
N VAL A 280 -12.02 -4.36 12.72
CA VAL A 280 -10.58 -4.62 12.84
C VAL A 280 -10.12 -5.62 11.79
N ASP A 281 -10.85 -6.70 11.63
CA ASP A 281 -10.45 -7.82 10.78
C ASP A 281 -11.16 -7.81 9.42
N ASN A 282 -12.31 -7.14 9.33
CA ASN A 282 -13.17 -7.19 8.16
C ASN A 282 -13.60 -5.79 7.68
N SER A 283 -12.63 -4.90 7.53
CA SER A 283 -12.84 -3.63 6.85
C SER A 283 -11.62 -3.18 6.07
N ILE A 284 -11.86 -2.43 5.00
CA ILE A 284 -10.83 -1.80 4.18
C ILE A 284 -11.28 -0.40 3.77
N MET A 285 -10.31 0.49 3.60
CA MET A 285 -10.55 1.83 3.10
C MET A 285 -9.90 2.00 1.73
N GLU A 286 -10.69 2.47 0.79
CA GLU A 286 -10.22 2.86 -0.54
C GLU A 286 -10.76 4.26 -0.87
N LYS A 287 -9.85 5.21 -1.09
CA LYS A 287 -10.17 6.62 -1.31
C LYS A 287 -11.04 7.21 -0.19
N ASP A 288 -12.27 7.57 -0.50
CA ASP A 288 -13.27 8.16 0.39
C ASP A 288 -14.38 7.17 0.82
N LYS A 289 -14.12 5.88 0.65
CA LYS A 289 -15.05 4.81 0.98
C LYS A 289 -14.44 3.83 1.98
N ILE A 290 -15.24 3.41 2.93
CA ILE A 290 -14.89 2.34 3.87
C ILE A 290 -15.84 1.18 3.62
N TYR A 291 -15.29 0.03 3.28
CA TYR A 291 -16.02 -1.21 3.08
C TYR A 291 -15.90 -2.07 4.34
N TYR A 292 -17.01 -2.64 4.79
CA TYR A 292 -17.03 -3.50 5.97
C TYR A 292 -18.16 -4.54 5.87
N ALA A 293 -18.00 -5.65 6.60
CA ALA A 293 -19.05 -6.66 6.71
C ALA A 293 -20.06 -6.29 7.79
N SER A 294 -21.33 -6.69 7.62
CA SER A 294 -22.37 -6.58 8.64
C SER A 294 -22.02 -7.40 9.89
N PRO A 295 -22.71 -7.18 11.03
CA PRO A 295 -22.44 -7.93 12.28
C PRO A 295 -22.60 -9.45 12.15
N ASP A 296 -23.48 -9.89 11.27
CA ASP A 296 -23.73 -11.29 10.95
C ASP A 296 -22.89 -11.82 9.78
N GLU A 297 -21.96 -10.96 9.27
CA GLU A 297 -21.05 -11.25 8.15
C GLU A 297 -21.74 -11.69 6.85
N THR A 298 -23.05 -11.40 6.69
CA THR A 298 -23.80 -11.78 5.50
C THR A 298 -23.84 -10.69 4.43
N LYS A 299 -23.47 -9.46 4.78
CA LYS A 299 -23.58 -8.31 3.88
C LYS A 299 -22.27 -7.54 3.80
N LEU A 300 -21.95 -7.08 2.60
CA LEU A 300 -20.93 -6.07 2.38
C LEU A 300 -21.57 -4.68 2.35
N ILE A 301 -21.10 -3.81 3.20
CA ILE A 301 -21.60 -2.45 3.34
C ILE A 301 -20.49 -1.47 2.97
N MET A 302 -20.84 -0.41 2.27
CA MET A 302 -19.98 0.72 1.95
C MET A 302 -20.44 1.93 2.75
N PHE A 303 -19.56 2.52 3.52
CA PHE A 303 -19.71 3.83 4.13
C PHE A 303 -19.02 4.89 3.28
N ASP A 304 -19.76 5.87 2.81
CA ASP A 304 -19.22 7.02 2.08
C ASP A 304 -18.80 8.11 3.08
N ILE A 305 -17.50 8.43 3.08
CA ILE A 305 -16.91 9.41 4.00
C ILE A 305 -17.44 10.83 3.74
N ASN A 306 -17.85 11.14 2.51
CA ASN A 306 -18.30 12.49 2.14
C ASN A 306 -19.74 12.74 2.56
N THR A 307 -20.62 11.74 2.40
CA THR A 307 -22.03 11.86 2.76
C THR A 307 -22.33 11.43 4.18
N GLY A 308 -21.50 10.55 4.75
CA GLY A 308 -21.71 9.93 6.06
C GLY A 308 -22.77 8.82 6.04
N GLU A 309 -23.10 8.30 4.86
CA GLU A 309 -24.15 7.31 4.67
C GLU A 309 -23.60 5.92 4.42
N ASP A 310 -24.31 4.92 4.93
CA ASP A 310 -24.09 3.51 4.61
C ASP A 310 -24.94 3.09 3.41
N ARG A 311 -24.38 2.22 2.60
CA ARG A 311 -25.09 1.54 1.55
C ARG A 311 -24.72 0.07 1.51
N GLU A 312 -25.70 -0.81 1.60
CA GLU A 312 -25.52 -2.21 1.29
C GLU A 312 -25.21 -2.36 -0.20
N ILE A 313 -24.11 -3.04 -0.53
CA ILE A 313 -23.67 -3.25 -1.91
C ILE A 313 -23.72 -4.71 -2.34
N TYR A 314 -23.66 -5.63 -1.39
CA TYR A 314 -23.71 -7.04 -1.71
C TYR A 314 -24.23 -7.85 -0.54
N THR A 315 -25.04 -8.89 -0.82
CA THR A 315 -25.50 -9.86 0.16
C THR A 315 -25.07 -11.25 -0.29
N THR A 316 -24.34 -11.94 0.56
CA THR A 316 -23.89 -13.31 0.26
C THR A 316 -25.03 -14.33 0.42
N PRO A 317 -25.15 -15.29 -0.50
CA PRO A 317 -26.01 -16.47 -0.27
C PRO A 317 -25.41 -17.43 0.78
N ASN A 318 -24.12 -17.27 1.11
CA ASN A 318 -23.41 -17.98 2.15
C ASN A 318 -23.45 -17.21 3.48
N LYS A 319 -22.98 -17.81 4.57
CA LYS A 319 -23.09 -17.18 5.89
C LYS A 319 -21.98 -16.23 6.25
N ASN A 320 -20.85 -16.25 5.54
CA ASN A 320 -19.70 -15.46 5.91
C ASN A 320 -19.08 -14.76 4.71
N ILE A 321 -18.70 -13.51 4.91
CA ILE A 321 -18.01 -12.69 3.93
C ILE A 321 -16.74 -12.11 4.55
N LYS A 322 -15.64 -12.14 3.82
CA LYS A 322 -14.39 -11.45 4.16
C LYS A 322 -13.95 -10.53 3.05
N ILE A 323 -13.60 -9.32 3.40
CA ILE A 323 -13.06 -8.34 2.47
C ILE A 323 -11.56 -8.57 2.36
N LEU A 324 -11.08 -8.87 1.16
CA LEU A 324 -9.68 -9.18 0.90
C LEU A 324 -8.92 -7.97 0.38
N ALA A 325 -9.53 -7.21 -0.54
CA ALA A 325 -8.90 -6.06 -1.18
C ALA A 325 -9.95 -5.08 -1.73
N ALA A 326 -9.53 -3.84 -1.97
CA ALA A 326 -10.31 -2.86 -2.74
C ALA A 326 -9.39 -2.09 -3.68
N ILE A 327 -9.80 -1.93 -4.94
CA ILE A 327 -9.07 -1.16 -5.95
C ILE A 327 -10.05 -0.30 -6.74
N GLY A 328 -9.92 1.02 -6.60
CA GLY A 328 -10.84 1.95 -7.26
C GLY A 328 -12.29 1.76 -6.80
N ASP A 329 -13.15 1.31 -7.68
CA ASP A 329 -14.55 1.04 -7.40
C ASP A 329 -14.87 -0.47 -7.30
N ASN A 330 -13.84 -1.30 -7.24
CA ASN A 330 -13.99 -2.75 -7.18
C ASN A 330 -13.48 -3.31 -5.87
N ILE A 331 -14.11 -4.39 -5.40
CA ILE A 331 -13.81 -5.04 -4.14
C ILE A 331 -13.62 -6.54 -4.40
N LEU A 332 -12.57 -7.09 -3.82
CA LEU A 332 -12.36 -8.53 -3.74
C LEU A 332 -12.88 -9.03 -2.40
N ILE A 333 -13.79 -9.96 -2.45
CA ILE A 333 -14.36 -10.62 -1.28
C ILE A 333 -14.17 -12.12 -1.37
N SER A 334 -14.19 -12.77 -0.22
CA SER A 334 -14.29 -14.22 -0.10
C SER A 334 -15.56 -14.57 0.65
N GLU A 335 -16.24 -15.62 0.19
CA GLU A 335 -17.40 -16.20 0.85
C GLU A 335 -17.14 -17.65 1.20
N TRP A 336 -17.65 -18.11 2.33
CA TRP A 336 -17.65 -19.52 2.68
C TRP A 336 -18.88 -19.90 3.50
N LYS A 337 -19.23 -21.17 3.43
CA LYS A 337 -20.27 -21.75 4.29
C LYS A 337 -19.64 -22.19 5.61
N GLU A 338 -20.30 -21.84 6.68
CA GLU A 338 -19.98 -22.34 7.99
C GLU A 338 -20.86 -23.56 8.26
N ASP A 339 -20.31 -24.75 8.00
CA ASP A 339 -21.02 -26.01 8.36
C ASP A 339 -20.75 -26.37 9.81
N ASP A 340 -19.73 -25.80 10.45
CA ASP A 340 -19.37 -25.97 11.86
C ASP A 340 -18.92 -24.67 12.50
N LYS A 341 -19.28 -24.44 13.76
CA LYS A 341 -18.99 -23.24 14.57
C LYS A 341 -17.50 -22.89 14.71
N HIS A 342 -16.60 -23.67 14.10
CA HIS A 342 -15.14 -23.53 14.22
C HIS A 342 -14.39 -23.38 12.89
N VAL A 343 -15.07 -23.31 11.75
CA VAL A 343 -14.41 -23.08 10.46
C VAL A 343 -14.08 -21.61 10.32
N ASN A 344 -12.80 -21.27 10.38
CA ASN A 344 -12.35 -19.92 10.06
C ASN A 344 -12.00 -19.82 8.56
N TYR A 345 -11.83 -18.60 8.07
CA TYR A 345 -11.49 -18.33 6.68
C TYR A 345 -10.30 -19.15 6.15
N TYR A 346 -9.25 -19.32 6.94
CA TYR A 346 -8.07 -20.08 6.52
C TYR A 346 -8.39 -21.57 6.31
N LYS A 347 -9.19 -22.15 7.19
CA LYS A 347 -9.64 -23.54 7.05
C LYS A 347 -10.56 -23.70 5.84
N ALA A 348 -11.45 -22.75 5.62
CA ALA A 348 -12.34 -22.77 4.46
C ALA A 348 -11.57 -22.71 3.12
N ILE A 349 -10.47 -21.94 3.04
CA ILE A 349 -9.58 -21.94 1.87
C ILE A 349 -8.92 -23.31 1.69
N ASP A 350 -8.38 -23.89 2.76
CA ASP A 350 -7.70 -25.18 2.70
C ASP A 350 -8.66 -26.28 2.24
N ASP A 351 -9.91 -26.23 2.67
CA ASP A 351 -10.98 -27.16 2.29
C ASP A 351 -11.63 -26.82 0.92
N LYS A 352 -11.18 -25.75 0.25
CA LYS A 352 -11.79 -25.25 -0.99
C LYS A 352 -13.27 -24.88 -0.87
N SER A 353 -13.76 -24.64 0.34
CA SER A 353 -15.14 -24.21 0.58
C SER A 353 -15.32 -22.70 0.41
N ALA A 354 -14.22 -21.94 0.43
CA ALA A 354 -14.23 -20.50 0.17
C ALA A 354 -14.24 -20.22 -1.33
N LYS A 355 -15.07 -19.26 -1.75
CA LYS A 355 -15.15 -18.74 -3.11
C LYS A 355 -14.81 -17.27 -3.11
N ASN A 356 -13.98 -16.86 -4.06
CA ASN A 356 -13.54 -15.48 -4.17
C ASN A 356 -14.26 -14.78 -5.31
N TYR A 357 -14.79 -13.59 -5.04
CA TYR A 357 -15.53 -12.79 -6.00
C TYR A 357 -14.94 -11.40 -6.11
N TYR A 358 -14.77 -10.96 -7.35
CA TYR A 358 -14.46 -9.57 -7.67
C TYR A 358 -15.74 -8.87 -8.06
N ILE A 359 -16.16 -7.91 -7.24
CA ILE A 359 -17.44 -7.21 -7.37
C ILE A 359 -17.19 -5.71 -7.55
N ASN A 360 -18.09 -5.02 -8.21
CA ASN A 360 -18.04 -3.56 -8.26
C ASN A 360 -18.80 -2.92 -7.08
N ASN A 361 -18.70 -1.61 -6.95
CA ASN A 361 -19.36 -0.86 -5.88
C ASN A 361 -20.90 -0.80 -5.97
N SER A 362 -21.50 -1.34 -7.05
CA SER A 362 -22.95 -1.55 -7.15
C SER A 362 -23.38 -2.97 -6.75
N GLY A 363 -22.44 -3.83 -6.34
CA GLY A 363 -22.69 -5.19 -5.91
C GLY A 363 -22.75 -6.22 -7.04
N LYS A 364 -22.50 -5.80 -8.28
CA LYS A 364 -22.45 -6.74 -9.40
C LYS A 364 -21.17 -7.57 -9.32
N VAL A 365 -21.30 -8.88 -9.30
CA VAL A 365 -20.19 -9.81 -9.48
C VAL A 365 -19.64 -9.64 -10.90
N LEU A 366 -18.39 -9.26 -11.00
CA LEU A 366 -17.67 -9.13 -12.25
C LEU A 366 -16.97 -10.44 -12.61
N TYR A 367 -16.33 -11.06 -11.64
CA TYR A 367 -15.59 -12.31 -11.81
C TYR A 367 -15.64 -13.16 -10.53
N GLU A 368 -15.79 -14.46 -10.70
CA GLU A 368 -15.44 -15.47 -9.70
C GLU A 368 -13.96 -15.82 -9.89
N LEU A 369 -13.17 -15.81 -8.83
CA LEU A 369 -11.70 -15.90 -8.92
C LEU A 369 -11.11 -17.28 -8.54
N ASP A 370 -11.93 -18.32 -8.48
CA ASP A 370 -11.51 -19.68 -8.10
C ASP A 370 -10.99 -20.48 -9.29
#